data_06d9def50a697beeb6ad4f36835215f2
#
_entry.id   06d9def50a697beeb6ad4f36835215f2
#
_cell.length_a   1.000
_cell.length_b   1.000
_cell.length_c   1.000
_cell.angle_alpha   90.00
_cell.angle_beta   90.00
_cell.angle_gamma   90.00
#
_symmetry.space_group_name_H-M   'P 1'
#
loop_
_entity.id
_entity.type
_entity.pdbx_description
1 polymer ?
#
loop_
_entity_poly.entity_id
_entity_poly.type
_entity_poly.pdbx_seq_one_letter_code
_entity_poly.pdbx_strand_id
1 'polypeptide(L)' 'MGYIYARLIFKKLRTFESVPEKHKDATKAAYKDIYGIEL' A
#
# COMPACT_ATOMS: atom_id res chain seq x y z
N MET A 1 -3.01 3.66 8.82
CA MET A 1 -1.90 4.41 8.27
C MET A 1 -1.21 3.69 7.11
N GLY A 2 -1.97 3.36 6.11
CA GLY A 2 -1.44 2.66 4.94
C GLY A 2 -0.90 3.59 3.85
N TYR A 3 -1.03 4.91 4.02
CA TYR A 3 -0.66 5.85 2.96
C TYR A 3 0.84 5.86 2.68
N ILE A 4 1.65 5.76 3.72
CA ILE A 4 3.11 5.73 3.56
C ILE A 4 3.51 4.50 2.75
N TYR A 5 2.98 3.34 3.12
CA TYR A 5 3.27 2.11 2.39
C TYR A 5 2.73 2.15 0.96
N ALA A 6 1.54 2.71 0.77
CA ALA A 6 0.96 2.83 -0.56
C ALA A 6 1.86 3.66 -1.48
N ARG A 7 2.38 4.76 -0.97
CA ARG A 7 3.29 5.61 -1.75
C ARG A 7 4.59 4.88 -2.07
N LEU A 8 5.14 4.15 -1.11
CA LEU A 8 6.36 3.40 -1.31
C LEU A 8 6.17 2.31 -2.38
N ILE A 9 5.03 1.65 -2.34
CA ILE A 9 4.70 0.64 -3.34
C ILE A 9 4.57 1.28 -4.71
N PHE A 10 3.88 2.40 -4.80
CA PHE A 10 3.69 3.10 -6.07
C PHE A 10 5.02 3.54 -6.67
N LYS A 11 5.95 3.98 -5.82
CA LYS A 11 7.29 4.38 -6.26
C LYS A 11 8.22 3.19 -6.47
N LYS A 12 7.73 1.99 -6.23
CA LYS A 12 8.50 0.75 -6.35
C LYS A 12 9.69 0.68 -5.40
N LEU A 13 9.62 1.42 -4.30
CA LEU A 13 10.61 1.36 -3.24
C LEU A 13 10.37 0.19 -2.30
N ARG A 14 9.13 -0.31 -2.28
CA ARG A 14 8.73 -1.49 -1.52
C ARG A 14 7.71 -2.29 -2.31
N THR A 15 7.64 -3.57 -2.01
CA THR A 15 6.61 -4.43 -2.58
C THR A 15 5.48 -4.60 -1.58
N PHE A 16 4.29 -4.92 -2.06
CA PHE A 16 3.15 -5.16 -1.19
C PHE A 16 3.44 -6.32 -0.22
N GLU A 17 4.17 -7.33 -0.69
CA GLU A 17 4.51 -8.48 0.14
C GLU A 17 5.42 -8.13 1.31
N SER A 18 6.20 -7.06 1.21
CA SER A 18 7.08 -6.62 2.28
C SER A 18 6.33 -5.87 3.38
N VAL A 19 5.07 -5.51 3.15
CA VAL A 19 4.26 -4.82 4.15
C VAL A 19 3.84 -5.81 5.23
N PRO A 20 3.99 -5.46 6.53
CA PRO A 20 3.50 -6.32 7.61
C PRO A 20 2.03 -6.66 7.43
N GLU A 21 1.66 -7.88 7.76
CA GLU A 21 0.29 -8.34 7.59
C GLU A 21 -0.73 -7.45 8.30
N LYS A 22 -0.33 -6.89 9.43
CA LYS A 22 -1.19 -5.99 10.19
C LYS A 22 -1.57 -4.74 9.41
N HIS A 23 -0.72 -4.34 8.47
CA HIS A 23 -0.93 -3.12 7.69
C HIS A 23 -1.34 -3.38 6.24
N LYS A 24 -1.37 -4.64 5.84
CA LYS A 24 -1.70 -4.97 4.46
C LYS A 24 -3.09 -4.47 4.04
N ASP A 25 -4.07 -4.71 4.89
CA ASP A 25 -5.44 -4.28 4.57
C ASP A 25 -5.55 -2.76 4.48
N ALA A 26 -4.92 -2.05 5.43
CA ALA A 26 -4.92 -0.60 5.42
C ALA A 26 -4.17 -0.05 4.20
N THR A 27 -3.04 -0.67 3.87
CA THR A 27 -2.25 -0.28 2.70
C THR A 27 -3.03 -0.48 1.42
N LYS A 28 -3.71 -1.61 1.32
CA LYS A 28 -4.53 -1.94 0.17
C LYS A 28 -5.64 -0.92 -0.03
N ALA A 29 -6.34 -0.60 1.06
CA ALA A 29 -7.42 0.39 1.04
C ALA A 29 -6.89 1.77 0.67
N ALA A 30 -5.76 2.17 1.24
CA ALA A 30 -5.14 3.46 0.96
C ALA A 30 -4.69 3.55 -0.50
N TYR A 31 -4.10 2.50 -1.01
CA TYR A 31 -3.64 2.46 -2.39
C TYR A 31 -4.80 2.64 -3.36
N LYS A 32 -5.89 1.92 -3.10
CA LYS A 32 -7.09 2.05 -3.92
C LYS A 32 -7.70 3.44 -3.80
N ASP A 33 -7.68 4.02 -2.61
CA ASP A 33 -8.24 5.34 -2.37
C ASP A 33 -7.44 6.43 -3.11
N ILE A 34 -6.13 6.34 -3.09
CA ILE A 34 -5.26 7.34 -3.71
C ILE A 34 -5.16 7.16 -5.22
N TYR A 35 -4.92 5.94 -5.66
CA TYR A 35 -4.61 5.66 -7.06
C TYR A 35 -5.74 4.99 -7.82
N GLY A 36 -6.76 4.52 -7.12
CA GLY A 36 -7.88 3.82 -7.75
C GLY A 36 -7.52 2.43 -8.29
N ILE A 37 -6.41 1.87 -7.85
CA ILE A 37 -5.92 0.56 -8.31
C ILE A 37 -5.95 -0.41 -7.14
N GLU A 38 -6.45 -1.61 -7.37
CA GLU A 38 -6.42 -2.65 -6.35
C GLU A 38 -5.10 -3.40 -6.38
N LEU A 39 -4.56 -3.62 -5.20
CA LEU A 39 -3.36 -4.43 -5.04
C LEU A 39 -3.66 -5.90 -4.96
#